data_cb1fdced4cd20c9e593767808930b0d1
#
_entry.id   cb1fdced4cd20c9e593767808930b0d1
#
_cell.length_a   1.000
_cell.length_b   1.000
_cell.length_c   1.000
_cell.angle_alpha   90.00
_cell.angle_beta   90.00
_cell.angle_gamma   90.00
#
_symmetry.space_group_name_H-M   'P 1'
#
loop_
_entity.id
_entity.type
_entity.pdbx_description
1 polymer ?
#
loop_
_entity_poly.entity_id
_entity_poly.type
_entity_poly.pdbx_seq_one_letter_code
_entity_poly.pdbx_strand_id
1 'polypeptide(L)'
;MIKTPFRMIGVLMIVVLSVYSWSYATDTLDVATEAENQILQINEEEAMILTDLYRIELEIMQLEADEVTLSTDINRYNNEIQILEKRIADEEVAFNENRDILEHILKAYQKRGAGTFLEILLDSDHLADFLRRLNMLRDLTQDTGVLLNHLEEVQQRLAIEKETLAEQLLNLEEEQTRLQKVVEEIKWTKIEKEAYLTDLLDKRAFFENILDEISTAWKILKPMFVQASEGFSRLAESGSLPEDAMKLRLSITGFDAIISEKVFNDAILQNPDIPELEFEFEEGFIRLSVPSKFLSVNGNFQVIEGTELVFIPVEGTFYDMPLDMKSMNELFEDGGLRLNLKPIIGNNKIKTAKSKENDLILSVQLNLF
;
A
#
# COMPACT_ATOMS: atom_id res chain seq x y z
N MET A 1 -15.82 57.97 -19.66
CA MET A 1 -16.07 56.86 -20.61
C MET A 1 -14.73 56.30 -21.06
N ILE A 2 -14.28 55.22 -20.46
CA ILE A 2 -13.36 54.20 -21.08
C ILE A 2 -13.54 52.97 -20.21
N LYS A 3 -14.38 52.05 -20.67
CA LYS A 3 -14.48 50.65 -20.15
C LYS A 3 -13.99 49.75 -21.26
N THR A 4 -13.18 48.80 -20.87
CA THR A 4 -12.67 47.57 -21.47
C THR A 4 -11.21 47.56 -21.87
N PRO A 5 -10.41 46.88 -21.06
CA PRO A 5 -9.65 45.75 -21.63
C PRO A 5 -9.56 44.48 -20.70
N PHE A 6 -10.43 44.34 -19.69
CA PHE A 6 -10.28 43.21 -18.75
C PHE A 6 -10.83 41.85 -19.25
N ARG A 7 -11.65 41.86 -20.32
CA ARG A 7 -12.21 40.62 -20.90
C ARG A 7 -11.31 39.87 -21.87
N MET A 8 -10.34 40.57 -22.50
CA MET A 8 -9.41 39.91 -23.42
C MET A 8 -8.26 39.16 -22.78
N ILE A 9 -7.87 39.53 -21.56
CA ILE A 9 -6.78 38.86 -20.84
C ILE A 9 -7.24 37.47 -20.33
N GLY A 10 -8.50 37.34 -19.92
CA GLY A 10 -9.05 36.06 -19.47
C GLY A 10 -9.16 34.99 -20.58
N VAL A 11 -9.48 35.40 -21.78
CA VAL A 11 -9.59 34.47 -22.93
C VAL A 11 -8.21 34.04 -23.44
N LEU A 12 -7.20 34.90 -23.34
CA LEU A 12 -5.83 34.53 -23.72
C LEU A 12 -5.17 33.57 -22.75
N MET A 13 -5.50 33.68 -21.45
CA MET A 13 -4.99 32.74 -20.43
C MET A 13 -5.62 31.34 -20.54
N ILE A 14 -6.90 31.25 -20.91
CA ILE A 14 -7.57 29.95 -21.13
C ILE A 14 -7.02 29.25 -22.39
N VAL A 15 -6.68 29.98 -23.44
CA VAL A 15 -6.07 29.39 -24.62
C VAL A 15 -4.64 28.92 -24.39
N VAL A 16 -3.86 29.60 -23.52
CA VAL A 16 -2.49 29.18 -23.18
C VAL A 16 -2.51 27.94 -22.28
N LEU A 17 -3.48 27.80 -21.36
CA LEU A 17 -3.61 26.61 -20.51
C LEU A 17 -4.14 25.39 -21.30
N SER A 18 -4.93 25.58 -22.33
CA SER A 18 -5.42 24.48 -23.19
C SER A 18 -4.35 23.95 -24.15
N VAL A 19 -3.35 24.77 -24.51
CA VAL A 19 -2.23 24.33 -25.35
C VAL A 19 -1.18 23.57 -24.57
N TYR A 20 -1.01 23.86 -23.24
CA TYR A 20 -0.08 23.11 -22.39
C TYR A 20 -0.56 21.69 -22.03
N SER A 21 -1.87 21.43 -22.02
CA SER A 21 -2.40 20.09 -21.74
C SER A 21 -2.39 19.15 -22.96
N TRP A 22 -2.23 19.66 -24.16
CA TRP A 22 -2.12 18.82 -25.36
C TRP A 22 -0.69 18.40 -25.71
N SER A 23 0.33 19.05 -25.14
CA SER A 23 1.73 18.76 -25.45
C SER A 23 2.28 17.52 -24.72
N TYR A 24 1.65 17.07 -23.63
CA TYR A 24 2.11 15.88 -22.91
C TYR A 24 1.52 14.56 -23.42
N ALA A 25 0.39 14.60 -24.13
CA ALA A 25 -0.24 13.38 -24.64
C ALA A 25 0.32 12.95 -26.02
N THR A 26 0.88 13.86 -26.79
CA THR A 26 1.44 13.56 -28.12
C THR A 26 2.86 13.01 -28.06
N ASP A 27 3.70 13.43 -27.10
CA ASP A 27 5.09 12.94 -26.99
C ASP A 27 5.16 11.47 -26.54
N THR A 28 4.24 11.01 -25.70
CA THR A 28 4.25 9.61 -25.22
C THR A 28 3.71 8.60 -26.25
N LEU A 29 2.85 9.03 -27.16
CA LEU A 29 2.35 8.19 -28.26
C LEU A 29 3.41 8.00 -29.36
N ASP A 30 4.19 9.04 -29.65
CA ASP A 30 5.27 8.98 -30.64
C ASP A 30 6.41 8.06 -30.21
N VAL A 31 6.79 8.12 -28.92
CA VAL A 31 7.88 7.32 -28.36
C VAL A 31 7.53 5.81 -28.36
N ALA A 32 6.32 5.46 -27.92
CA ALA A 32 5.88 4.06 -27.90
C ALA A 32 5.77 3.47 -29.32
N THR A 33 5.31 4.23 -30.28
CA THR A 33 5.20 3.82 -31.69
C THR A 33 6.58 3.67 -32.34
N GLU A 34 7.58 4.43 -31.91
CA GLU A 34 8.95 4.34 -32.41
C GLU A 34 9.65 3.08 -31.92
N ALA A 35 9.49 2.72 -30.64
CA ALA A 35 10.01 1.45 -30.09
C ALA A 35 9.40 0.23 -30.79
N GLU A 36 8.07 0.21 -31.01
CA GLU A 36 7.41 -0.85 -31.77
C GLU A 36 7.98 -0.99 -33.18
N ASN A 37 8.11 0.11 -33.92
CA ASN A 37 8.67 0.10 -35.25
C ASN A 37 10.13 -0.36 -35.29
N GLN A 38 10.89 -0.10 -34.25
CA GLN A 38 12.28 -0.58 -34.12
C GLN A 38 12.33 -2.07 -33.81
N ILE A 39 11.44 -2.55 -32.93
CA ILE A 39 11.32 -3.98 -32.59
C ILE A 39 10.91 -4.80 -33.83
N LEU A 40 10.01 -4.31 -34.65
CA LEU A 40 9.59 -4.98 -35.89
C LEU A 40 10.71 -5.09 -36.95
N GLN A 41 11.81 -4.35 -36.82
CA GLN A 41 12.94 -4.35 -37.76
C GLN A 41 14.09 -5.25 -37.33
N ILE A 42 14.06 -5.83 -36.13
CA ILE A 42 15.11 -6.73 -35.62
C ILE A 42 14.93 -8.15 -36.15
N ASN A 43 16.02 -8.88 -36.32
CA ASN A 43 15.99 -10.29 -36.69
C ASN A 43 15.76 -11.19 -35.45
N GLU A 44 15.55 -12.51 -35.67
CA GLU A 44 15.25 -13.46 -34.56
C GLU A 44 16.35 -13.51 -33.48
N GLU A 45 17.64 -13.41 -33.85
CA GLU A 45 18.74 -13.39 -32.89
C GLU A 45 18.72 -12.11 -32.05
N GLU A 46 18.47 -10.99 -32.68
CA GLU A 46 18.34 -9.69 -32.01
C GLU A 46 17.12 -9.66 -31.07
N ALA A 47 15.99 -10.26 -31.48
CA ALA A 47 14.80 -10.37 -30.65
C ALA A 47 15.07 -11.22 -29.39
N MET A 48 15.85 -12.29 -29.49
CA MET A 48 16.26 -13.07 -28.31
C MET A 48 17.13 -12.24 -27.36
N ILE A 49 18.11 -11.53 -27.89
CA ILE A 49 18.98 -10.65 -27.07
C ILE A 49 18.17 -9.55 -26.39
N LEU A 50 17.23 -8.92 -27.13
CA LEU A 50 16.36 -7.91 -26.56
C LEU A 50 15.50 -8.49 -25.43
N THR A 51 14.96 -9.69 -25.61
CA THR A 51 14.17 -10.36 -24.56
C THR A 51 15.00 -10.64 -23.30
N ASP A 52 16.24 -11.08 -23.44
CA ASP A 52 17.15 -11.31 -22.31
C ASP A 52 17.52 -9.99 -21.62
N LEU A 53 17.87 -8.96 -22.37
CA LEU A 53 18.17 -7.63 -21.83
C LEU A 53 16.96 -7.02 -21.13
N TYR A 54 15.77 -7.18 -21.70
CA TYR A 54 14.52 -6.73 -21.09
C TYR A 54 14.25 -7.43 -19.76
N ARG A 55 14.40 -8.76 -19.69
CA ARG A 55 14.28 -9.52 -18.44
C ARG A 55 15.24 -9.00 -17.37
N ILE A 56 16.51 -8.78 -17.76
CA ILE A 56 17.53 -8.22 -16.85
C ILE A 56 17.14 -6.79 -16.39
N GLU A 57 16.60 -5.96 -17.28
CA GLU A 57 16.17 -4.62 -16.93
C GLU A 57 15.02 -4.60 -15.94
N LEU A 58 14.00 -5.44 -16.16
CA LEU A 58 12.91 -5.60 -15.21
C LEU A 58 13.39 -6.10 -13.84
N GLU A 59 14.33 -7.05 -13.83
CA GLU A 59 14.92 -7.54 -12.58
C GLU A 59 15.68 -6.44 -11.83
N ILE A 60 16.45 -5.62 -12.52
CA ILE A 60 17.13 -4.45 -11.93
C ILE A 60 16.11 -3.48 -11.33
N MET A 61 15.09 -3.12 -12.10
CA MET A 61 14.07 -2.18 -11.64
C MET A 61 13.36 -2.67 -10.38
N GLN A 62 13.04 -3.96 -10.33
CA GLN A 62 12.39 -4.55 -9.17
C GLN A 62 13.31 -4.57 -7.95
N LEU A 63 14.57 -4.98 -8.12
CA LEU A 63 15.54 -4.96 -7.03
C LEU A 63 15.79 -3.54 -6.51
N GLU A 64 15.80 -2.53 -7.39
CA GLU A 64 15.89 -1.12 -7.00
C GLU A 64 14.64 -0.65 -6.21
N ALA A 65 13.45 -1.10 -6.57
CA ALA A 65 12.22 -0.85 -5.82
C ALA A 65 12.25 -1.53 -4.43
N ASP A 66 12.70 -2.78 -4.37
CA ASP A 66 12.92 -3.51 -3.12
C ASP A 66 13.94 -2.81 -2.21
N GLU A 67 15.05 -2.28 -2.77
CA GLU A 67 16.05 -1.49 -2.04
C GLU A 67 15.42 -0.26 -1.38
N VAL A 68 14.60 0.49 -2.12
CA VAL A 68 13.91 1.68 -1.60
C VAL A 68 12.94 1.31 -0.47
N THR A 69 12.17 0.23 -0.65
CA THR A 69 11.21 -0.26 0.34
C THR A 69 11.92 -0.69 1.63
N LEU A 70 12.95 -1.54 1.52
CA LEU A 70 13.75 -2.00 2.65
C LEU A 70 14.45 -0.85 3.38
N SER A 71 14.99 0.12 2.64
CA SER A 71 15.60 1.31 3.22
C SER A 71 14.58 2.15 4.00
N THR A 72 13.35 2.25 3.51
CA THR A 72 12.25 2.95 4.19
C THR A 72 11.84 2.22 5.47
N ASP A 73 11.71 0.89 5.43
CA ASP A 73 11.39 0.07 6.60
C ASP A 73 12.48 0.13 7.67
N ILE A 74 13.74 0.06 7.27
CA ILE A 74 14.89 0.24 8.17
C ILE A 74 14.84 1.60 8.88
N ASN A 75 14.53 2.68 8.16
CA ASN A 75 14.38 4.00 8.75
C ASN A 75 13.20 4.07 9.72
N ARG A 76 12.08 3.43 9.40
CA ARG A 76 10.91 3.33 10.27
C ARG A 76 11.27 2.58 11.56
N TYR A 77 11.87 1.39 11.48
CA TYR A 77 12.31 0.62 12.65
C TYR A 77 13.29 1.40 13.52
N ASN A 78 14.27 2.08 12.93
CA ASN A 78 15.21 2.92 13.68
C ASN A 78 14.49 4.01 14.48
N ASN A 79 13.49 4.68 13.89
CA ASN A 79 12.71 5.71 14.58
C ASN A 79 11.86 5.11 15.72
N GLU A 80 11.20 3.99 15.49
CA GLU A 80 10.39 3.28 16.49
C GLU A 80 11.26 2.82 17.66
N ILE A 81 12.43 2.26 17.39
CA ILE A 81 13.43 1.85 18.39
C ILE A 81 13.85 3.05 19.26
N GLN A 82 14.20 4.19 18.66
CA GLN A 82 14.59 5.38 19.41
C GLN A 82 13.49 5.89 20.34
N ILE A 83 12.23 5.89 19.85
CA ILE A 83 11.06 6.30 20.65
C ILE A 83 10.88 5.32 21.84
N LEU A 84 10.99 4.03 21.59
CA LEU A 84 10.80 2.99 22.58
C LEU A 84 11.91 2.98 23.63
N GLU A 85 13.18 3.13 23.22
CA GLU A 85 14.33 3.29 24.11
C GLU A 85 14.15 4.47 25.05
N LYS A 86 13.74 5.63 24.51
CA LYS A 86 13.48 6.81 25.34
C LYS A 86 12.37 6.55 26.35
N ARG A 87 11.26 5.94 25.93
CA ARG A 87 10.14 5.62 26.85
C ARG A 87 10.56 4.66 27.95
N ILE A 88 11.31 3.62 27.61
CA ILE A 88 11.88 2.68 28.59
C ILE A 88 12.75 3.43 29.61
N ALA A 89 13.63 4.31 29.16
CA ALA A 89 14.49 5.08 30.02
C ALA A 89 13.69 5.99 30.98
N ASP A 90 12.68 6.70 30.46
CA ASP A 90 11.82 7.58 31.25
C ASP A 90 11.02 6.78 32.30
N GLU A 91 10.47 5.61 31.94
CA GLU A 91 9.75 4.73 32.87
C GLU A 91 10.69 4.07 33.89
N GLU A 92 11.92 3.72 33.54
CA GLU A 92 12.90 3.20 34.50
C GLU A 92 13.27 4.25 35.57
N VAL A 93 13.38 5.51 35.18
CA VAL A 93 13.61 6.62 36.14
C VAL A 93 12.41 6.73 37.08
N ALA A 94 11.19 6.81 36.54
CA ALA A 94 9.98 6.91 37.35
C ALA A 94 9.79 5.69 38.29
N PHE A 95 10.10 4.48 37.81
CA PHE A 95 10.07 3.26 38.62
C PHE A 95 11.04 3.34 39.79
N ASN A 96 12.27 3.75 39.55
CA ASN A 96 13.30 3.86 40.60
C ASN A 96 12.94 4.92 41.65
N GLU A 97 12.43 6.09 41.24
CA GLU A 97 11.95 7.14 42.14
C GLU A 97 10.81 6.63 43.03
N ASN A 98 9.83 5.98 42.48
CA ASN A 98 8.70 5.40 43.23
C ASN A 98 9.13 4.29 44.16
N ARG A 99 10.08 3.44 43.73
CA ARG A 99 10.68 2.39 44.59
C ARG A 99 11.42 3.00 45.77
N ASP A 100 12.18 4.06 45.61
CA ASP A 100 12.92 4.73 46.67
C ASP A 100 11.96 5.39 47.66
N ILE A 101 10.86 5.97 47.22
CA ILE A 101 9.79 6.49 48.07
C ILE A 101 9.21 5.35 48.90
N LEU A 102 8.87 4.22 48.28
CA LEU A 102 8.34 3.04 49.00
C LEU A 102 9.34 2.49 50.02
N GLU A 103 10.62 2.42 49.68
CA GLU A 103 11.68 1.99 50.59
C GLU A 103 11.75 2.90 51.83
N HIS A 104 11.64 4.22 51.65
CA HIS A 104 11.61 5.16 52.79
C HIS A 104 10.40 4.97 53.67
N ILE A 105 9.22 4.74 53.12
CA ILE A 105 7.99 4.44 53.86
C ILE A 105 8.16 3.15 54.66
N LEU A 106 8.62 2.07 54.03
CA LEU A 106 8.82 0.78 54.67
C LEU A 106 9.87 0.81 55.78
N LYS A 107 10.99 1.53 55.59
CA LYS A 107 12.00 1.74 56.62
C LYS A 107 11.47 2.54 57.81
N ALA A 108 10.62 3.53 57.57
CA ALA A 108 9.94 4.29 58.63
C ALA A 108 8.99 3.38 59.43
N TYR A 109 8.24 2.51 58.75
CA TYR A 109 7.38 1.49 59.36
C TYR A 109 8.18 0.51 60.23
N GLN A 110 9.28 -0.02 59.69
CA GLN A 110 10.13 -0.98 60.39
C GLN A 110 10.77 -0.39 61.66
N LYS A 111 11.28 0.86 61.57
CA LYS A 111 11.95 1.53 62.71
C LYS A 111 10.99 1.89 63.84
N ARG A 112 9.74 2.29 63.53
CA ARG A 112 8.78 2.74 64.53
C ARG A 112 7.92 1.59 65.11
N GLY A 113 7.81 0.47 64.40
CA GLY A 113 6.97 -0.66 64.80
C GLY A 113 5.46 -0.38 64.72
N ALA A 114 4.65 -1.43 64.57
CA ALA A 114 3.19 -1.28 64.52
C ALA A 114 2.61 -0.74 65.86
N GLY A 115 3.27 -0.98 66.95
CA GLY A 115 2.90 -0.49 68.27
C GLY A 115 2.96 1.03 68.41
N THR A 116 3.94 1.67 67.76
CA THR A 116 4.13 3.13 67.84
C THR A 116 2.99 3.88 67.16
N PHE A 117 2.38 3.32 66.11
CA PHE A 117 1.22 3.93 65.46
C PHE A 117 -0.04 3.87 66.37
N LEU A 118 -0.20 2.80 67.11
CA LEU A 118 -1.25 2.70 68.14
C LEU A 118 -0.99 3.64 69.30
N GLU A 119 0.25 3.81 69.75
CA GLU A 119 0.64 4.76 70.77
C GLU A 119 0.37 6.18 70.36
N ILE A 120 0.73 6.58 69.10
CA ILE A 120 0.42 7.90 68.53
C ILE A 120 -1.09 8.15 68.42
N LEU A 121 -1.91 7.13 68.15
CA LEU A 121 -3.36 7.23 68.14
C LEU A 121 -3.93 7.39 69.54
N LEU A 122 -3.45 6.64 70.51
CA LEU A 122 -3.93 6.62 71.88
C LEU A 122 -3.43 7.81 72.72
N ASP A 123 -2.33 8.47 72.28
CA ASP A 123 -1.77 9.67 72.92
C ASP A 123 -2.47 10.95 72.38
N SER A 124 -3.74 10.85 72.00
CA SER A 124 -4.56 11.98 71.55
C SER A 124 -5.41 12.51 72.70
N ASP A 125 -5.29 13.80 72.97
CA ASP A 125 -6.01 14.44 74.08
C ASP A 125 -7.50 14.61 73.82
N HIS A 126 -7.94 14.56 72.56
CA HIS A 126 -9.34 14.80 72.16
C HIS A 126 -9.75 13.88 70.97
N LEU A 127 -11.03 13.50 70.98
CA LEU A 127 -11.64 12.66 69.94
C LEU A 127 -11.41 13.19 68.50
N ALA A 128 -11.44 14.52 68.33
CA ALA A 128 -11.19 15.14 67.00
C ALA A 128 -9.75 14.91 66.56
N ASP A 129 -8.78 14.92 67.44
CA ASP A 129 -7.38 14.69 67.14
C ASP A 129 -7.12 13.21 66.86
N PHE A 130 -7.77 12.32 67.64
CA PHE A 130 -7.76 10.87 67.37
C PHE A 130 -8.28 10.53 65.97
N LEU A 131 -9.43 11.08 65.58
CA LEU A 131 -10.02 10.86 64.25
C LEU A 131 -9.14 11.41 63.13
N ARG A 132 -8.48 12.57 63.32
CA ARG A 132 -7.53 13.14 62.35
C ARG A 132 -6.33 12.22 62.17
N ARG A 133 -5.73 11.72 63.24
CA ARG A 133 -4.58 10.84 63.19
C ARG A 133 -4.96 9.45 62.59
N LEU A 134 -6.16 8.95 62.88
CA LEU A 134 -6.70 7.73 62.31
C LEU A 134 -6.88 7.85 60.79
N ASN A 135 -7.47 8.95 60.34
CA ASN A 135 -7.63 9.22 58.89
C ASN A 135 -6.27 9.34 58.20
N MET A 136 -5.29 10.05 58.81
CA MET A 136 -3.94 10.18 58.26
C MET A 136 -3.24 8.80 58.12
N LEU A 137 -3.43 7.88 59.08
CA LEU A 137 -2.91 6.52 58.97
C LEU A 137 -3.61 5.70 57.90
N ARG A 138 -4.92 5.87 57.79
CA ARG A 138 -5.71 5.22 56.74
C ARG A 138 -5.26 5.71 55.35
N ASP A 139 -5.10 7.03 55.15
CA ASP A 139 -4.65 7.64 53.90
C ASP A 139 -3.24 7.14 53.56
N LEU A 140 -2.30 7.13 54.51
CA LEU A 140 -0.96 6.61 54.33
C LEU A 140 -0.95 5.13 53.90
N THR A 141 -1.83 4.30 54.49
CA THR A 141 -1.93 2.87 54.15
C THR A 141 -2.52 2.71 52.75
N GLN A 142 -3.53 3.51 52.41
CA GLN A 142 -4.15 3.50 51.08
C GLN A 142 -3.18 3.98 50.01
N ASP A 143 -2.45 5.09 50.24
CA ASP A 143 -1.46 5.64 49.30
C ASP A 143 -0.31 4.65 49.09
N THR A 144 0.13 3.94 50.15
CA THR A 144 1.15 2.90 50.01
C THR A 144 0.67 1.73 49.16
N GLY A 145 -0.61 1.34 49.29
CA GLY A 145 -1.23 0.30 48.46
C GLY A 145 -1.33 0.73 46.99
N VAL A 146 -1.72 1.97 46.73
CA VAL A 146 -1.76 2.54 45.37
C VAL A 146 -0.37 2.58 44.74
N LEU A 147 0.66 3.00 45.52
CA LEU A 147 2.04 3.03 45.07
C LEU A 147 2.56 1.64 44.70
N LEU A 148 2.26 0.60 45.53
CA LEU A 148 2.64 -0.78 45.23
C LEU A 148 2.01 -1.29 43.94
N ASN A 149 0.71 -1.08 43.77
CA ASN A 149 0.03 -1.47 42.53
C ASN A 149 0.61 -0.75 41.30
N HIS A 150 0.88 0.54 41.45
CA HIS A 150 1.51 1.32 40.36
C HIS A 150 2.91 0.79 40.01
N LEU A 151 3.73 0.44 41.02
CA LEU A 151 5.05 -0.14 40.74
C LEU A 151 4.95 -1.51 40.05
N GLU A 152 3.97 -2.33 40.40
CA GLU A 152 3.73 -3.61 39.74
C GLU A 152 3.31 -3.39 38.26
N GLU A 153 2.39 -2.46 38.00
CA GLU A 153 1.97 -2.09 36.65
C GLU A 153 3.12 -1.55 35.79
N VAL A 154 3.96 -0.67 36.33
CA VAL A 154 5.13 -0.13 35.63
C VAL A 154 6.14 -1.23 35.35
N GLN A 155 6.37 -2.14 36.31
CA GLN A 155 7.28 -3.27 36.09
C GLN A 155 6.80 -4.20 34.97
N GLN A 156 5.51 -4.52 34.93
CA GLN A 156 4.93 -5.34 33.87
C GLN A 156 5.05 -4.64 32.51
N ARG A 157 4.73 -3.34 32.43
CA ARG A 157 4.84 -2.54 31.21
C ARG A 157 6.27 -2.47 30.71
N LEU A 158 7.25 -2.20 31.59
CA LEU A 158 8.68 -2.23 31.26
C LEU A 158 9.14 -3.58 30.70
N ALA A 159 8.63 -4.69 31.26
CA ALA A 159 8.97 -6.02 30.76
C ALA A 159 8.47 -6.21 29.32
N ILE A 160 7.22 -5.82 29.03
CA ILE A 160 6.63 -5.90 27.71
C ILE A 160 7.36 -4.98 26.71
N GLU A 161 7.66 -3.75 27.12
CA GLU A 161 8.36 -2.79 26.24
C GLU A 161 9.78 -3.25 25.90
N LYS A 162 10.50 -3.86 26.84
CA LYS A 162 11.82 -4.44 26.59
C LYS A 162 11.76 -5.67 25.66
N GLU A 163 10.73 -6.50 25.79
CA GLU A 163 10.50 -7.60 24.86
C GLU A 163 10.20 -7.09 23.45
N THR A 164 9.32 -6.08 23.33
CA THR A 164 9.01 -5.42 22.04
C THR A 164 10.26 -4.78 21.41
N LEU A 165 11.10 -4.13 22.21
CA LEU A 165 12.37 -3.56 21.73
C LEU A 165 13.30 -4.64 21.18
N ALA A 166 13.41 -5.77 21.89
CA ALA A 166 14.24 -6.88 21.43
C ALA A 166 13.74 -7.47 20.10
N GLU A 167 12.42 -7.59 19.93
CA GLU A 167 11.81 -8.02 18.69
C GLU A 167 12.07 -7.04 17.54
N GLN A 168 11.90 -5.73 17.79
CA GLN A 168 12.17 -4.71 16.76
C GLN A 168 13.64 -4.65 16.34
N LEU A 169 14.56 -4.85 17.28
CA LEU A 169 16.01 -4.94 16.97
C LEU A 169 16.32 -6.15 16.09
N LEU A 170 15.68 -7.28 16.34
CA LEU A 170 15.83 -8.48 15.52
C LEU A 170 15.30 -8.25 14.10
N ASN A 171 14.10 -7.68 13.98
CA ASN A 171 13.50 -7.34 12.68
C ASN A 171 14.38 -6.35 11.91
N LEU A 172 14.97 -5.36 12.58
CA LEU A 172 15.89 -4.42 11.96
C LEU A 172 17.14 -5.13 11.41
N GLU A 173 17.73 -6.06 12.17
CA GLU A 173 18.89 -6.83 11.73
C GLU A 173 18.58 -7.72 10.52
N GLU A 174 17.39 -8.33 10.49
CA GLU A 174 16.92 -9.13 9.37
C GLU A 174 16.73 -8.27 8.11
N GLU A 175 16.07 -7.10 8.23
CA GLU A 175 15.87 -6.20 7.09
C GLU A 175 17.20 -5.62 6.57
N GLN A 176 18.14 -5.28 7.45
CA GLN A 176 19.49 -4.86 7.03
C GLN A 176 20.23 -5.96 6.26
N THR A 177 20.08 -7.22 6.69
CA THR A 177 20.68 -8.37 6.00
C THR A 177 20.03 -8.59 4.63
N ARG A 178 18.71 -8.42 4.53
CA ARG A 178 17.99 -8.47 3.24
C ARG A 178 18.44 -7.37 2.30
N LEU A 179 18.55 -6.13 2.79
CA LEU A 179 19.01 -5.00 1.99
C LEU A 179 20.42 -5.25 1.42
N GLN A 180 21.35 -5.78 2.22
CA GLN A 180 22.69 -6.10 1.73
C GLN A 180 22.65 -7.11 0.58
N LYS A 181 21.82 -8.16 0.68
CA LYS A 181 21.65 -9.14 -0.40
C LYS A 181 21.09 -8.51 -1.67
N VAL A 182 20.05 -7.70 -1.54
CA VAL A 182 19.42 -7.00 -2.68
C VAL A 182 20.43 -6.08 -3.37
N VAL A 183 21.22 -5.32 -2.63
CA VAL A 183 22.26 -4.45 -3.20
C VAL A 183 23.35 -5.27 -3.92
N GLU A 184 23.73 -6.43 -3.40
CA GLU A 184 24.67 -7.33 -4.08
C GLU A 184 24.06 -7.92 -5.36
N GLU A 185 22.81 -8.33 -5.33
CA GLU A 185 22.08 -8.83 -6.51
C GLU A 185 21.98 -7.75 -7.59
N ILE A 186 21.57 -6.53 -7.27
CA ILE A 186 21.58 -5.38 -8.20
C ILE A 186 22.94 -5.24 -8.88
N LYS A 187 24.01 -5.30 -8.11
CA LYS A 187 25.36 -5.15 -8.64
C LYS A 187 25.72 -6.25 -9.64
N TRP A 188 25.41 -7.50 -9.32
CA TRP A 188 25.69 -8.62 -10.20
C TRP A 188 24.83 -8.58 -11.47
N THR A 189 23.54 -8.28 -11.35
CA THR A 189 22.61 -8.16 -12.48
C THR A 189 23.02 -7.01 -13.42
N LYS A 190 23.52 -5.88 -12.86
CA LYS A 190 24.08 -4.79 -13.68
C LYS A 190 25.36 -5.19 -14.41
N ILE A 191 26.22 -6.02 -13.81
CA ILE A 191 27.41 -6.55 -14.47
C ILE A 191 27.00 -7.50 -15.62
N GLU A 192 26.00 -8.35 -15.40
CA GLU A 192 25.46 -9.23 -16.43
C GLU A 192 24.92 -8.43 -17.63
N LYS A 193 24.10 -7.42 -17.38
CA LYS A 193 23.59 -6.50 -18.42
C LYS A 193 24.73 -5.87 -19.24
N GLU A 194 25.76 -5.38 -18.55
CA GLU A 194 26.90 -4.73 -19.21
C GLU A 194 27.70 -5.73 -20.07
N ALA A 195 27.81 -6.99 -19.66
CA ALA A 195 28.45 -8.05 -20.46
C ALA A 195 27.66 -8.28 -21.76
N TYR A 196 26.34 -8.42 -21.72
CA TYR A 196 25.49 -8.53 -22.90
C TYR A 196 25.64 -7.32 -23.85
N LEU A 197 25.58 -6.11 -23.31
CA LEU A 197 25.72 -4.87 -24.10
C LEU A 197 27.12 -4.74 -24.73
N THR A 198 28.16 -5.26 -24.07
CA THR A 198 29.53 -5.25 -24.58
C THR A 198 29.69 -6.16 -25.80
N ASP A 199 29.01 -7.30 -25.82
CA ASP A 199 29.06 -8.24 -26.95
C ASP A 199 28.32 -7.70 -28.20
N LEU A 200 27.41 -6.73 -28.02
CA LEU A 200 26.64 -6.14 -29.12
C LEU A 200 27.37 -5.07 -29.93
N LEU A 201 28.56 -4.61 -29.52
CA LEU A 201 29.46 -3.65 -30.15
C LEU A 201 28.77 -2.50 -30.94
N ASP A 202 28.37 -2.77 -32.18
CA ASP A 202 27.83 -1.75 -33.10
C ASP A 202 26.34 -1.42 -32.87
N LYS A 203 25.62 -2.22 -32.07
CA LYS A 203 24.18 -2.08 -31.82
C LYS A 203 23.82 -1.68 -30.38
N ARG A 204 24.85 -1.49 -29.55
CA ARG A 204 24.68 -1.16 -28.12
C ARG A 204 23.73 0.03 -27.92
N ALA A 205 23.97 1.14 -28.60
CA ALA A 205 23.15 2.35 -28.46
C ALA A 205 21.69 2.13 -28.90
N PHE A 206 21.46 1.28 -29.90
CA PHE A 206 20.13 0.90 -30.35
C PHE A 206 19.36 0.14 -29.26
N PHE A 207 19.96 -0.88 -28.66
CA PHE A 207 19.33 -1.66 -27.59
C PHE A 207 19.14 -0.84 -26.30
N GLU A 208 20.12 0.00 -25.94
CA GLU A 208 19.99 0.89 -24.78
C GLU A 208 18.79 1.85 -24.95
N ASN A 209 18.57 2.41 -26.12
CA ASN A 209 17.41 3.28 -26.40
C ASN A 209 16.08 2.53 -26.23
N ILE A 210 15.97 1.33 -26.82
CA ILE A 210 14.74 0.52 -26.70
C ILE A 210 14.48 0.17 -25.24
N LEU A 211 15.50 -0.23 -24.48
CA LEU A 211 15.35 -0.57 -23.07
C LEU A 211 14.94 0.63 -22.21
N ASP A 212 15.44 1.83 -22.51
CA ASP A 212 15.04 3.05 -21.81
C ASP A 212 13.56 3.40 -22.07
N GLU A 213 13.11 3.26 -23.31
CA GLU A 213 11.71 3.46 -23.68
C GLU A 213 10.78 2.46 -23.01
N ILE A 214 11.13 1.17 -23.05
CA ILE A 214 10.41 0.08 -22.39
C ILE A 214 10.35 0.31 -20.87
N SER A 215 11.49 0.65 -20.27
CA SER A 215 11.61 0.94 -18.84
C SER A 215 10.74 2.14 -18.42
N THR A 216 10.71 3.18 -19.25
CA THR A 216 9.87 4.37 -19.03
C THR A 216 8.38 4.01 -19.11
N ALA A 217 7.97 3.23 -20.11
CA ALA A 217 6.60 2.77 -20.24
C ALA A 217 6.18 1.89 -19.06
N TRP A 218 7.06 1.00 -18.59
CA TRP A 218 6.82 0.13 -17.42
C TRP A 218 6.54 0.93 -16.13
N LYS A 219 7.36 1.93 -15.84
CA LYS A 219 7.22 2.78 -14.64
C LYS A 219 5.87 3.50 -14.56
N ILE A 220 5.20 3.70 -15.70
CA ILE A 220 3.89 4.38 -15.76
C ILE A 220 2.74 3.41 -15.50
N LEU A 221 2.90 2.11 -15.77
CA LEU A 221 1.81 1.13 -15.70
C LEU A 221 1.24 0.94 -14.28
N LYS A 222 2.09 0.79 -13.27
CA LYS A 222 1.64 0.62 -11.87
C LYS A 222 0.80 1.82 -11.38
N PRO A 223 1.24 3.08 -11.52
CA PRO A 223 0.40 4.24 -11.21
C PRO A 223 -0.90 4.31 -12.02
N MET A 224 -0.89 3.87 -13.29
CA MET A 224 -2.10 3.81 -14.12
C MET A 224 -3.15 2.86 -13.53
N PHE A 225 -2.78 1.68 -13.07
CA PHE A 225 -3.72 0.74 -12.45
C PHE A 225 -4.29 1.25 -11.12
N VAL A 226 -3.49 1.95 -10.31
CA VAL A 226 -3.97 2.64 -9.11
C VAL A 226 -4.99 3.72 -9.48
N GLN A 227 -4.67 4.57 -10.46
CA GLN A 227 -5.58 5.61 -10.95
C GLN A 227 -6.87 5.00 -11.52
N ALA A 228 -6.78 3.91 -12.27
CA ALA A 228 -7.95 3.20 -12.79
C ALA A 228 -8.86 2.72 -11.65
N SER A 229 -8.29 2.12 -10.60
CA SER A 229 -9.05 1.63 -9.44
C SER A 229 -9.78 2.76 -8.71
N GLU A 230 -9.14 3.92 -8.55
CA GLU A 230 -9.79 5.12 -8.00
C GLU A 230 -10.89 5.65 -8.93
N GLY A 231 -10.66 5.68 -10.23
CA GLY A 231 -11.64 6.08 -11.23
C GLY A 231 -12.87 5.18 -11.23
N PHE A 232 -12.69 3.88 -11.18
CA PHE A 232 -13.79 2.91 -11.04
C PHE A 232 -14.56 3.09 -9.73
N SER A 233 -13.88 3.37 -8.61
CA SER A 233 -14.54 3.64 -7.34
C SER A 233 -15.44 4.88 -7.42
N ARG A 234 -14.93 5.97 -8.01
CA ARG A 234 -15.73 7.19 -8.25
C ARG A 234 -16.91 6.95 -9.19
N LEU A 235 -16.72 6.17 -10.25
CA LEU A 235 -17.80 5.78 -11.18
C LEU A 235 -18.90 4.99 -10.46
N ALA A 236 -18.52 4.05 -9.60
CA ALA A 236 -19.46 3.27 -8.80
C ALA A 236 -20.24 4.13 -7.79
N GLU A 237 -19.58 5.10 -7.14
CA GLU A 237 -20.18 6.02 -6.16
C GLU A 237 -21.12 7.04 -6.81
N SER A 238 -20.81 7.50 -8.01
CA SER A 238 -21.61 8.50 -8.73
C SER A 238 -22.96 7.96 -9.22
N GLY A 239 -23.12 6.62 -9.29
CA GLY A 239 -24.29 5.98 -9.88
C GLY A 239 -24.46 6.29 -11.38
N SER A 240 -23.41 6.78 -12.03
CA SER A 240 -23.43 7.23 -13.44
C SER A 240 -23.33 6.06 -14.43
N LEU A 241 -23.48 4.82 -13.98
CA LEU A 241 -23.60 3.68 -14.91
C LEU A 241 -24.90 3.82 -15.70
N PRO A 242 -24.89 3.62 -17.03
CA PRO A 242 -26.11 3.61 -17.84
C PRO A 242 -27.15 2.65 -17.28
N GLU A 243 -28.44 3.00 -17.34
CA GLU A 243 -29.53 2.12 -16.86
C GLU A 243 -29.51 0.73 -17.52
N ASP A 244 -28.97 0.62 -18.72
CA ASP A 244 -28.80 -0.62 -19.50
C ASP A 244 -27.44 -1.30 -19.27
N ALA A 245 -26.60 -0.76 -18.38
CA ALA A 245 -25.25 -1.25 -18.16
C ALA A 245 -25.20 -2.71 -17.66
N MET A 246 -26.26 -3.15 -16.98
CA MET A 246 -26.36 -4.49 -16.43
C MET A 246 -27.70 -5.13 -16.77
N LYS A 247 -27.64 -6.34 -17.30
CA LYS A 247 -28.84 -7.21 -17.42
C LYS A 247 -28.95 -8.05 -16.14
N LEU A 248 -30.07 -7.93 -15.46
CA LEU A 248 -30.33 -8.71 -14.25
C LEU A 248 -31.13 -9.97 -14.56
N ARG A 249 -30.62 -11.13 -14.15
CA ARG A 249 -31.31 -12.41 -14.20
C ARG A 249 -31.55 -12.95 -12.79
N LEU A 250 -32.81 -13.06 -12.40
CA LEU A 250 -33.20 -13.57 -11.09
C LEU A 250 -32.80 -15.03 -10.90
N SER A 251 -32.33 -15.36 -9.72
CA SER A 251 -31.98 -16.69 -9.24
C SER A 251 -32.73 -16.96 -7.93
N ILE A 252 -32.74 -18.20 -7.46
CA ILE A 252 -33.49 -18.61 -6.25
C ILE A 252 -32.92 -17.89 -4.99
N THR A 253 -31.63 -17.60 -4.94
CA THR A 253 -30.95 -17.02 -3.76
C THR A 253 -30.45 -15.60 -3.98
N GLY A 254 -30.71 -15.01 -5.16
CA GLY A 254 -30.20 -13.71 -5.52
C GLY A 254 -30.44 -13.36 -6.98
N PHE A 255 -29.46 -12.79 -7.63
CA PHE A 255 -29.51 -12.47 -9.06
C PHE A 255 -28.12 -12.54 -9.68
N ASP A 256 -28.06 -12.79 -10.97
CA ASP A 256 -26.86 -12.60 -11.78
C ASP A 256 -26.93 -11.23 -12.46
N ALA A 257 -25.91 -10.42 -12.24
CA ALA A 257 -25.69 -9.19 -12.98
C ALA A 257 -24.76 -9.50 -14.15
N ILE A 258 -25.23 -9.28 -15.37
CA ILE A 258 -24.49 -9.54 -16.60
C ILE A 258 -24.09 -8.20 -17.18
N ILE A 259 -22.78 -7.94 -17.28
CA ILE A 259 -22.19 -6.72 -17.83
C ILE A 259 -21.52 -7.10 -19.15
N SER A 260 -21.98 -6.52 -20.26
CA SER A 260 -21.34 -6.78 -21.55
C SER A 260 -20.02 -6.02 -21.66
N GLU A 261 -19.05 -6.64 -22.34
CA GLU A 261 -17.73 -6.07 -22.65
C GLU A 261 -17.84 -4.65 -23.21
N LYS A 262 -18.71 -4.48 -24.23
CA LYS A 262 -18.90 -3.17 -24.84
C LYS A 262 -19.31 -2.11 -23.82
N VAL A 263 -20.28 -2.39 -22.98
CA VAL A 263 -20.76 -1.44 -21.95
C VAL A 263 -19.67 -1.14 -20.93
N PHE A 264 -18.87 -2.14 -20.58
CA PHE A 264 -17.76 -1.97 -19.65
C PHE A 264 -16.70 -1.04 -20.24
N ASN A 265 -16.26 -1.27 -21.46
CA ASN A 265 -15.29 -0.44 -22.16
C ASN A 265 -15.85 0.97 -22.50
N ASP A 266 -17.12 1.09 -22.87
CA ASP A 266 -17.78 2.37 -23.09
C ASP A 266 -17.78 3.23 -21.80
N ALA A 267 -17.97 2.63 -20.63
CA ALA A 267 -17.92 3.31 -19.35
C ALA A 267 -16.51 3.80 -18.99
N ILE A 268 -15.48 3.06 -19.38
CA ILE A 268 -14.07 3.48 -19.25
C ILE A 268 -13.81 4.69 -20.14
N LEU A 269 -14.14 4.61 -21.43
CA LEU A 269 -13.88 5.66 -22.41
C LEU A 269 -14.61 6.98 -22.11
N GLN A 270 -15.78 6.91 -21.47
CA GLN A 270 -16.57 8.09 -21.10
C GLN A 270 -16.10 8.74 -19.79
N ASN A 271 -15.24 8.10 -19.03
CA ASN A 271 -14.75 8.61 -17.75
C ASN A 271 -13.29 9.07 -17.87
N PRO A 272 -13.02 10.40 -17.90
CA PRO A 272 -11.67 10.93 -18.07
C PRO A 272 -10.74 10.63 -16.86
N ASP A 273 -11.29 10.20 -15.74
CA ASP A 273 -10.53 9.83 -14.55
C ASP A 273 -9.94 8.40 -14.64
N ILE A 274 -10.45 7.59 -15.57
CA ILE A 274 -9.94 6.25 -15.83
C ILE A 274 -8.97 6.32 -17.01
N PRO A 275 -7.72 5.86 -16.87
CA PRO A 275 -6.77 5.76 -17.97
C PRO A 275 -7.30 4.86 -19.08
N GLU A 276 -6.71 4.95 -20.26
CA GLU A 276 -7.03 4.11 -21.41
C GLU A 276 -6.71 2.64 -21.08
N LEU A 277 -7.77 1.88 -20.79
CA LEU A 277 -7.76 0.44 -20.55
C LEU A 277 -8.81 -0.21 -21.43
N GLU A 278 -8.52 -1.38 -21.94
CA GLU A 278 -9.46 -2.17 -22.73
C GLU A 278 -9.57 -3.58 -22.13
N PHE A 279 -10.81 -4.07 -22.03
CA PHE A 279 -11.10 -5.40 -21.52
C PHE A 279 -11.77 -6.22 -22.61
N GLU A 280 -11.28 -7.43 -22.81
CA GLU A 280 -11.94 -8.44 -23.62
C GLU A 280 -12.37 -9.60 -22.70
N PHE A 281 -13.67 -9.94 -22.73
CA PHE A 281 -14.21 -11.02 -21.92
C PHE A 281 -14.31 -12.30 -22.74
N GLU A 282 -13.42 -13.24 -22.44
CA GLU A 282 -13.36 -14.56 -23.06
C GLU A 282 -13.95 -15.65 -22.14
N GLU A 283 -14.20 -16.82 -22.66
CA GLU A 283 -14.69 -17.91 -21.82
C GLU A 283 -13.60 -18.41 -20.86
N GLY A 284 -13.74 -18.05 -19.57
CA GLY A 284 -12.85 -18.48 -18.50
C GLY A 284 -11.67 -17.56 -18.21
N PHE A 285 -11.44 -16.52 -18.98
CA PHE A 285 -10.42 -15.49 -18.69
C PHE A 285 -10.83 -14.12 -19.21
N ILE A 286 -10.14 -13.10 -18.72
CA ILE A 286 -10.31 -11.71 -19.11
C ILE A 286 -8.97 -11.23 -19.62
N ARG A 287 -8.94 -10.65 -20.82
CA ARG A 287 -7.77 -9.95 -21.32
C ARG A 287 -7.90 -8.47 -20.98
N LEU A 288 -6.92 -7.96 -20.24
CA LEU A 288 -6.74 -6.55 -19.95
C LEU A 288 -5.61 -6.00 -20.83
N SER A 289 -5.90 -5.00 -21.62
CA SER A 289 -4.91 -4.36 -22.49
C SER A 289 -4.75 -2.89 -22.15
N VAL A 290 -3.52 -2.40 -22.32
CA VAL A 290 -3.15 -0.97 -22.35
C VAL A 290 -2.52 -0.71 -23.72
N PRO A 291 -3.33 -0.45 -24.78
CA PRO A 291 -2.83 -0.39 -26.14
C PRO A 291 -1.71 0.63 -26.33
N SER A 292 -1.84 1.81 -25.73
CA SER A 292 -0.82 2.87 -25.78
C SER A 292 0.51 2.53 -25.12
N LYS A 293 0.60 1.39 -24.41
CA LYS A 293 1.80 0.89 -23.72
C LYS A 293 2.16 -0.54 -24.09
N PHE A 294 1.53 -1.10 -25.12
CA PHE A 294 1.79 -2.46 -25.62
C PHE A 294 1.76 -3.53 -24.52
N LEU A 295 0.90 -3.33 -23.51
CA LEU A 295 0.67 -4.32 -22.45
C LEU A 295 -0.61 -5.11 -22.74
N SER A 296 -0.54 -6.42 -22.65
CA SER A 296 -1.69 -7.33 -22.67
C SER A 296 -1.52 -8.37 -21.58
N VAL A 297 -2.51 -8.50 -20.69
CA VAL A 297 -2.48 -9.43 -19.55
C VAL A 297 -3.78 -10.23 -19.50
N ASN A 298 -3.66 -11.54 -19.53
CA ASN A 298 -4.76 -12.46 -19.29
C ASN A 298 -4.89 -12.76 -17.79
N GLY A 299 -6.09 -12.71 -17.25
CA GLY A 299 -6.35 -12.96 -15.85
C GLY A 299 -7.81 -13.17 -15.55
N ASN A 300 -8.18 -13.09 -14.28
CA ASN A 300 -9.57 -13.22 -13.82
C ASN A 300 -9.87 -12.27 -12.67
N PHE A 301 -11.13 -11.89 -12.49
CA PHE A 301 -11.56 -11.19 -11.30
C PHE A 301 -11.80 -12.16 -10.14
N GLN A 302 -11.12 -11.91 -9.03
CA GLN A 302 -11.39 -12.56 -7.75
C GLN A 302 -12.28 -11.68 -6.88
N VAL A 303 -13.26 -12.26 -6.23
CA VAL A 303 -14.15 -11.56 -5.29
C VAL A 303 -13.48 -11.49 -3.92
N ILE A 304 -13.29 -10.28 -3.40
CA ILE A 304 -12.76 -10.02 -2.06
C ILE A 304 -13.87 -9.42 -1.18
N GLU A 305 -14.04 -9.96 0.02
CA GLU A 305 -15.05 -9.55 1.03
C GLU A 305 -16.51 -9.51 0.53
N GLY A 306 -16.75 -10.01 -0.69
CA GLY A 306 -18.06 -10.03 -1.32
C GLY A 306 -18.50 -8.67 -1.89
N THR A 307 -17.65 -7.68 -1.95
CA THR A 307 -17.95 -6.33 -2.42
C THR A 307 -16.95 -5.77 -3.44
N GLU A 308 -15.78 -6.38 -3.52
CA GLU A 308 -14.72 -5.94 -4.41
C GLU A 308 -14.35 -7.05 -5.40
N LEU A 309 -13.99 -6.66 -6.61
CA LEU A 309 -13.33 -7.50 -7.60
C LEU A 309 -11.88 -7.06 -7.71
N VAL A 310 -10.96 -8.00 -7.63
CA VAL A 310 -9.52 -7.77 -7.82
C VAL A 310 -9.08 -8.56 -9.05
N PHE A 311 -8.42 -7.91 -9.98
CA PHE A 311 -7.87 -8.59 -11.15
C PHE A 311 -6.61 -9.37 -10.76
N ILE A 312 -6.63 -10.67 -11.01
CA ILE A 312 -5.52 -11.59 -10.75
C ILE A 312 -4.92 -11.99 -12.09
N PRO A 313 -3.67 -11.56 -12.39
CA PRO A 313 -3.01 -11.91 -13.64
C PRO A 313 -2.58 -13.38 -13.65
N VAL A 314 -2.57 -13.99 -14.84
CA VAL A 314 -2.13 -15.37 -15.07
C VAL A 314 -0.95 -15.42 -16.04
N GLU A 315 -1.04 -14.70 -17.14
CA GLU A 315 0.00 -14.59 -18.16
C GLU A 315 -0.13 -13.23 -18.85
N GLY A 316 0.93 -12.74 -19.45
CA GLY A 316 0.90 -11.47 -20.15
C GLY A 316 2.10 -11.25 -21.03
N THR A 317 1.99 -10.23 -21.88
CA THR A 317 3.07 -9.73 -22.74
C THR A 317 3.19 -8.23 -22.61
N PHE A 318 4.41 -7.74 -22.78
CA PHE A 318 4.71 -6.31 -22.83
C PHE A 318 5.68 -6.08 -24.01
N TYR A 319 5.28 -5.25 -24.97
CA TYR A 319 5.94 -5.15 -26.26
C TYR A 319 6.14 -6.54 -26.93
N ASP A 320 5.11 -7.38 -26.90
CA ASP A 320 5.10 -8.77 -27.38
C ASP A 320 6.10 -9.72 -26.67
N MET A 321 6.88 -9.24 -25.71
CA MET A 321 7.74 -10.07 -24.89
C MET A 321 6.99 -10.66 -23.69
N PRO A 322 7.14 -11.96 -23.40
CA PRO A 322 6.42 -12.59 -22.29
C PRO A 322 6.86 -12.03 -20.95
N LEU A 323 5.86 -11.74 -20.09
CA LEU A 323 6.08 -11.33 -18.71
C LEU A 323 6.17 -12.55 -17.80
N ASP A 324 7.14 -12.56 -16.89
CA ASP A 324 7.18 -13.53 -15.81
C ASP A 324 6.16 -13.19 -14.70
N MET A 325 5.85 -14.18 -13.85
CA MET A 325 4.88 -14.01 -12.77
C MET A 325 5.29 -12.95 -11.74
N LYS A 326 6.59 -12.74 -11.54
CA LYS A 326 7.12 -11.78 -10.58
C LYS A 326 6.83 -10.35 -11.07
N SER A 327 7.13 -10.07 -12.33
CA SER A 327 6.84 -8.78 -12.98
C SER A 327 5.34 -8.49 -13.03
N MET A 328 4.52 -9.50 -13.35
CA MET A 328 3.06 -9.34 -13.33
C MET A 328 2.54 -9.05 -11.92
N ASN A 329 3.02 -9.75 -10.90
CA ASN A 329 2.63 -9.50 -9.52
C ASN A 329 3.01 -8.09 -9.09
N GLU A 330 4.20 -7.59 -9.46
CA GLU A 330 4.62 -6.23 -9.16
C GLU A 330 3.66 -5.17 -9.71
N LEU A 331 3.16 -5.36 -10.93
CA LEU A 331 2.18 -4.44 -11.53
C LEU A 331 0.85 -4.40 -10.79
N PHE A 332 0.43 -5.54 -10.21
CA PHE A 332 -0.89 -5.71 -9.61
C PHE A 332 -0.86 -5.82 -8.08
N GLU A 333 0.31 -5.85 -7.43
CA GLU A 333 0.46 -5.71 -5.97
C GLU A 333 0.13 -4.29 -5.49
N ASP A 334 -0.05 -4.11 -4.18
CA ASP A 334 -0.24 -2.82 -3.50
C ASP A 334 -1.42 -1.96 -4.00
N GLY A 335 -2.45 -2.57 -4.48
CA GLY A 335 -3.63 -1.84 -4.95
C GLY A 335 -3.87 -1.98 -6.43
N GLY A 336 -3.29 -3.00 -7.08
CA GLY A 336 -3.56 -3.35 -8.47
C GLY A 336 -5.03 -3.17 -8.86
N LEU A 337 -5.42 -3.49 -10.05
CA LEU A 337 -6.76 -3.16 -10.55
C LEU A 337 -7.88 -3.72 -9.66
N ARG A 338 -8.57 -2.83 -8.92
CA ARG A 338 -9.66 -3.13 -7.99
C ARG A 338 -10.93 -2.40 -8.40
N LEU A 339 -12.03 -3.11 -8.38
CA LEU A 339 -13.36 -2.56 -8.66
C LEU A 339 -14.20 -2.65 -7.38
N ASN A 340 -14.40 -1.55 -6.68
CA ASN A 340 -15.27 -1.50 -5.51
C ASN A 340 -16.73 -1.39 -5.95
N LEU A 341 -17.47 -2.47 -5.85
CA LEU A 341 -18.89 -2.54 -6.23
C LEU A 341 -19.86 -2.33 -5.06
N LYS A 342 -19.35 -2.08 -3.85
CA LYS A 342 -20.18 -1.83 -2.66
C LYS A 342 -21.22 -0.71 -2.84
N PRO A 343 -20.91 0.43 -3.49
CA PRO A 343 -21.90 1.48 -3.73
C PRO A 343 -23.09 1.00 -4.60
N ILE A 344 -22.84 0.05 -5.52
CA ILE A 344 -23.84 -0.46 -6.47
C ILE A 344 -24.68 -1.56 -5.83
N ILE A 345 -24.02 -2.52 -5.15
CA ILE A 345 -24.71 -3.70 -4.60
C ILE A 345 -25.28 -3.48 -3.18
N GLY A 346 -24.89 -2.39 -2.51
CA GLY A 346 -25.33 -2.05 -1.16
C GLY A 346 -24.93 -3.11 -0.12
N ASN A 347 -25.94 -3.65 0.60
CA ASN A 347 -25.72 -4.68 1.63
C ASN A 347 -25.64 -6.11 1.07
N ASN A 348 -25.80 -6.30 -0.23
CA ASN A 348 -25.70 -7.60 -0.87
C ASN A 348 -24.23 -8.04 -1.02
N LYS A 349 -24.02 -9.31 -1.38
CA LYS A 349 -22.67 -9.86 -1.54
C LYS A 349 -22.53 -10.57 -2.89
N ILE A 350 -21.44 -10.26 -3.59
CA ILE A 350 -21.00 -11.00 -4.76
C ILE A 350 -20.43 -12.33 -4.28
N LYS A 351 -20.90 -13.42 -4.86
CA LYS A 351 -20.40 -14.77 -4.58
C LYS A 351 -19.35 -15.20 -5.59
N THR A 352 -19.58 -14.90 -6.85
CA THR A 352 -18.66 -15.26 -7.94
C THR A 352 -18.65 -14.19 -9.01
N ALA A 353 -17.49 -14.00 -9.62
CA ALA A 353 -17.31 -13.29 -10.88
C ALA A 353 -16.82 -14.29 -11.92
N LYS A 354 -17.47 -14.38 -13.06
CA LYS A 354 -17.11 -15.30 -14.14
C LYS A 354 -17.14 -14.59 -15.48
N SER A 355 -16.08 -14.76 -16.24
CA SER A 355 -16.02 -14.31 -17.63
C SER A 355 -16.66 -15.36 -18.55
N LYS A 356 -17.43 -14.87 -19.49
CA LYS A 356 -17.93 -15.59 -20.66
C LYS A 356 -17.69 -14.73 -21.88
N GLU A 357 -17.81 -15.34 -23.07
CA GLU A 357 -17.65 -14.63 -24.33
C GLU A 357 -18.49 -13.34 -24.35
N ASN A 358 -17.80 -12.19 -24.40
CA ASN A 358 -18.34 -10.82 -24.39
C ASN A 358 -19.12 -10.38 -23.12
N ASP A 359 -19.15 -11.18 -22.06
CA ASP A 359 -19.93 -10.87 -20.85
C ASP A 359 -19.16 -11.19 -19.55
N LEU A 360 -19.24 -10.29 -18.58
CA LEU A 360 -18.85 -10.52 -17.18
C LEU A 360 -20.11 -10.81 -16.35
N ILE A 361 -20.18 -11.98 -15.73
CA ILE A 361 -21.32 -12.44 -14.91
C ILE A 361 -20.96 -12.40 -13.44
N LEU A 362 -21.65 -11.56 -12.68
CA LEU A 362 -21.54 -11.45 -11.23
C LEU A 362 -22.75 -12.08 -10.56
N SER A 363 -22.54 -13.18 -9.83
CA SER A 363 -23.62 -13.79 -9.04
C SER A 363 -23.70 -13.11 -7.67
N VAL A 364 -24.81 -12.40 -7.43
CA VAL A 364 -25.06 -11.62 -6.22
C VAL A 364 -26.07 -12.31 -5.34
N GLN A 365 -25.72 -12.51 -4.08
CA GLN A 365 -26.63 -13.01 -3.04
C GLN A 365 -27.30 -11.84 -2.34
N LEU A 366 -28.63 -11.89 -2.25
CA LEU A 366 -29.41 -10.92 -1.49
C LEU A 366 -29.18 -11.12 0.02
N ASN A 367 -28.92 -10.02 0.71
CA ASN A 367 -28.94 -9.99 2.17
C ASN A 367 -30.32 -9.50 2.61
N LEU A 368 -31.20 -10.44 2.97
CA LEU A 368 -32.60 -10.17 3.30
C LEU A 368 -32.83 -9.72 4.76
N PHE A 369 -31.73 -9.56 5.56
CA PHE A 369 -31.81 -9.16 6.98
C PHE A 369 -30.71 -8.19 7.38
#